data_45c003717def4ae1e099e5d5cbef2955
#
_entry.id   45c003717def4ae1e099e5d5cbef2955
#
_cell.length_a   1.000
_cell.length_b   1.000
_cell.length_c   1.000
_cell.angle_alpha   90.00
_cell.angle_beta   90.00
_cell.angle_gamma   90.00
#
_symmetry.space_group_name_H-M   'P 1'
#
loop_
_entity.id
_entity.type
_entity.pdbx_description
1 polymer ?
#
loop_
_entity_poly.entity_id
_entity_poly.type
_entity_poly.pdbx_seq_one_letter_code
_entity_poly.pdbx_strand_id
1 'polypeptide(L)'
;QWVENAGTDRYYRYVLNEQGSFVGEIAYHLDQKRQIYLADVIIHASVRGKGYGKEALELLCEAARANGIEELYDDIASDNPSLKMFLRHGFVIDWQDETTAMVKKRL
;
A
#
# COMPACT_ATOMS: atom_id res chain seq x y z
N GLN A 1 -0.97 -13.66 22.93
CA GLN A 1 -0.04 -12.69 22.41
C GLN A 1 0.51 -13.03 21.05
N TRP A 2 0.67 -14.31 20.76
CA TRP A 2 1.05 -14.67 19.40
C TRP A 2 -0.01 -14.23 18.39
N VAL A 3 -1.26 -14.15 18.83
CA VAL A 3 -2.36 -13.65 18.01
C VAL A 3 -2.12 -12.19 17.66
N GLU A 4 -1.69 -11.41 18.62
CA GLU A 4 -1.37 -10.00 18.40
C GLU A 4 -0.22 -9.85 17.41
N ASN A 5 0.81 -10.68 17.55
CA ASN A 5 1.95 -10.63 16.65
C ASN A 5 1.55 -11.01 15.22
N ALA A 6 0.70 -12.00 15.09
CA ALA A 6 0.20 -12.40 13.77
C ALA A 6 -0.58 -11.26 13.12
N GLY A 7 -1.29 -10.47 13.91
CA GLY A 7 -2.03 -9.32 13.40
C GLY A 7 -1.16 -8.17 12.97
N THR A 8 0.08 -8.07 13.47
CA THR A 8 0.97 -6.97 13.10
C THR A 8 1.78 -7.25 11.84
N ASP A 9 1.96 -8.52 11.46
CA ASP A 9 2.81 -8.88 10.33
C ASP A 9 2.12 -8.78 8.99
N ARG A 10 0.81 -8.75 8.97
CA ARG A 10 0.04 -8.61 7.73
C ARG A 10 -1.32 -8.01 7.99
N TYR A 11 -1.84 -7.38 6.95
CA TYR A 11 -3.10 -6.69 6.99
C TYR A 11 -3.75 -6.84 5.62
N TYR A 12 -5.07 -7.04 5.58
CA TYR A 12 -5.79 -7.18 4.33
C TYR A 12 -7.23 -6.70 4.52
N ARG A 13 -7.71 -5.84 3.62
CA ARG A 13 -9.08 -5.36 3.65
C ARG A 13 -9.58 -5.12 2.24
N TYR A 14 -10.84 -5.39 2.03
CA TYR A 14 -11.52 -4.95 0.83
C TYR A 14 -11.85 -3.47 0.94
N VAL A 15 -11.88 -2.79 -0.20
CA VAL A 15 -12.27 -1.38 -0.27
C VAL A 15 -13.63 -1.33 -0.96
N LEU A 16 -14.59 -0.68 -0.31
CA LEU A 16 -15.94 -0.54 -0.83
C LEU A 16 -16.23 0.94 -1.11
N ASN A 17 -17.06 1.19 -2.12
CA ASN A 17 -17.50 2.56 -2.38
C ASN A 17 -18.72 2.91 -1.49
N GLU A 18 -19.28 4.08 -1.67
CA GLU A 18 -20.39 4.56 -0.86
C GLU A 18 -21.63 3.69 -0.98
N GLN A 19 -21.80 3.02 -2.11
CA GLN A 19 -22.92 2.12 -2.34
C GLN A 19 -22.67 0.71 -1.80
N GLY A 20 -21.50 0.48 -1.20
CA GLY A 20 -21.16 -0.84 -0.70
C GLY A 20 -20.61 -1.79 -1.75
N SER A 21 -20.31 -1.30 -2.94
CA SER A 21 -19.73 -2.13 -4.01
C SER A 21 -18.24 -2.27 -3.87
N PHE A 22 -17.73 -3.46 -4.15
CA PHE A 22 -16.33 -3.78 -4.07
C PHE A 22 -15.56 -3.06 -5.17
N VAL A 23 -14.55 -2.26 -4.81
CA VAL A 23 -13.75 -1.50 -5.77
C VAL A 23 -12.28 -1.86 -5.74
N GLY A 24 -11.81 -2.58 -4.73
CA GLY A 24 -10.42 -2.98 -4.67
C GLY A 24 -10.03 -3.57 -3.34
N GLU A 25 -8.73 -3.67 -3.12
CA GLU A 25 -8.20 -4.23 -1.89
C GLU A 25 -6.92 -3.51 -1.49
N ILE A 26 -6.68 -3.47 -0.20
CA ILE A 26 -5.45 -2.93 0.37
C ILE A 26 -4.85 -3.98 1.31
N ALA A 27 -3.53 -4.04 1.31
CA ALA A 27 -2.81 -5.01 2.14
C ALA A 27 -1.41 -4.52 2.44
N TYR A 28 -0.85 -5.01 3.53
CA TYR A 28 0.59 -4.96 3.73
C TYR A 28 1.03 -6.25 4.40
N HIS A 29 2.30 -6.58 4.25
CA HIS A 29 2.87 -7.75 4.91
C HIS A 29 4.35 -7.50 5.18
N LEU A 30 4.87 -8.17 6.19
CA LEU A 30 6.29 -8.10 6.52
C LEU A 30 7.08 -8.99 5.57
N ASP A 31 8.05 -8.40 4.87
CA ASP A 31 9.04 -9.16 4.12
C ASP A 31 10.15 -9.53 5.09
N GLN A 32 10.22 -10.79 5.46
CA GLN A 32 11.13 -11.23 6.52
C GLN A 32 12.60 -11.15 6.13
N LYS A 33 12.90 -11.28 4.85
CA LYS A 33 14.28 -11.17 4.38
C LYS A 33 14.82 -9.76 4.53
N ARG A 34 14.02 -8.78 4.11
CA ARG A 34 14.45 -7.38 4.10
C ARG A 34 14.04 -6.62 5.36
N GLN A 35 13.18 -7.24 6.18
CA GLN A 35 12.64 -6.62 7.39
C GLN A 35 11.93 -5.31 7.10
N ILE A 36 11.16 -5.28 6.02
CA ILE A 36 10.35 -4.13 5.63
C ILE A 36 8.91 -4.56 5.40
N TYR A 37 7.98 -3.64 5.59
CA TYR A 37 6.57 -3.88 5.30
C TYR A 37 6.27 -3.43 3.88
N LEU A 38 5.79 -4.35 3.07
CA LEU A 38 5.44 -4.09 1.68
C LEU A 38 3.95 -3.88 1.55
N ALA A 39 3.56 -2.83 0.84
CA ALA A 39 2.19 -2.45 0.61
C ALA A 39 1.67 -3.02 -0.70
N ASP A 40 0.35 -3.22 -0.75
CA ASP A 40 -0.35 -3.64 -1.96
C ASP A 40 -1.64 -2.84 -2.03
N VAL A 41 -1.84 -2.13 -3.13
CA VAL A 41 -3.07 -1.39 -3.38
C VAL A 41 -3.55 -1.79 -4.77
N ILE A 42 -4.69 -2.46 -4.84
CA ILE A 42 -5.25 -2.94 -6.10
C ILE A 42 -6.64 -2.34 -6.26
N ILE A 43 -6.87 -1.63 -7.36
CA ILE A 43 -8.18 -1.07 -7.68
C ILE A 43 -8.70 -1.77 -8.93
N HIS A 44 -9.95 -2.16 -8.91
CA HIS A 44 -10.57 -2.83 -10.06
C HIS A 44 -10.52 -1.94 -11.29
N ALA A 45 -10.22 -2.56 -12.43
CA ALA A 45 -10.06 -1.82 -13.69
C ALA A 45 -11.32 -1.03 -14.05
N SER A 46 -12.50 -1.59 -13.75
CA SER A 46 -13.76 -0.95 -14.10
C SER A 46 -14.03 0.36 -13.36
N VAL A 47 -13.31 0.62 -12.26
CA VAL A 47 -13.53 1.82 -11.45
C VAL A 47 -12.27 2.68 -11.31
N ARG A 48 -11.26 2.41 -12.12
CA ARG A 48 -10.04 3.23 -12.11
C ARG A 48 -10.34 4.63 -12.62
N GLY A 49 -9.52 5.59 -12.18
CA GLY A 49 -9.67 6.97 -12.59
C GLY A 49 -10.70 7.76 -11.78
N LYS A 50 -11.25 7.18 -10.72
CA LYS A 50 -12.26 7.84 -9.88
C LYS A 50 -11.72 8.25 -8.51
N GLY A 51 -10.42 8.19 -8.30
CA GLY A 51 -9.82 8.59 -7.04
C GLY A 51 -9.77 7.51 -5.98
N TYR A 52 -10.23 6.30 -6.27
CA TYR A 52 -10.23 5.22 -5.27
C TYR A 52 -8.82 4.79 -4.88
N GLY A 53 -7.87 4.83 -5.81
CA GLY A 53 -6.48 4.48 -5.49
C GLY A 53 -5.88 5.38 -4.43
N LYS A 54 -6.12 6.67 -4.55
CA LYS A 54 -5.66 7.65 -3.58
C LYS A 54 -6.27 7.38 -2.21
N GLU A 55 -7.60 7.21 -2.16
CA GLU A 55 -8.29 6.96 -0.90
C GLU A 55 -7.83 5.64 -0.28
N ALA A 56 -7.67 4.61 -1.10
CA ALA A 56 -7.19 3.31 -0.64
C ALA A 56 -5.81 3.42 -0.03
N LEU A 57 -4.89 4.14 -0.69
CA LEU A 57 -3.55 4.32 -0.17
C LEU A 57 -3.55 5.08 1.16
N GLU A 58 -4.39 6.10 1.28
CA GLU A 58 -4.53 6.85 2.53
C GLU A 58 -5.05 5.95 3.66
N LEU A 59 -6.05 5.12 3.37
CA LEU A 59 -6.58 4.18 4.34
C LEU A 59 -5.53 3.17 4.79
N LEU A 60 -4.73 2.68 3.84
CA LEU A 60 -3.68 1.72 4.15
C LEU A 60 -2.61 2.34 5.06
N CYS A 61 -2.20 3.56 4.77
CA CYS A 61 -1.22 4.26 5.60
C CYS A 61 -1.76 4.51 7.00
N GLU A 62 -3.03 4.87 7.13
CA GLU A 62 -3.65 5.06 8.44
C GLU A 62 -3.70 3.78 9.22
N ALA A 63 -4.08 2.68 8.58
CA ALA A 63 -4.14 1.37 9.23
C ALA A 63 -2.76 0.92 9.68
N ALA A 64 -1.76 1.10 8.84
CA ALA A 64 -0.38 0.73 9.17
C ALA A 64 0.12 1.55 10.36
N ARG A 65 -0.14 2.86 10.35
CA ARG A 65 0.25 3.72 11.47
C ARG A 65 -0.43 3.29 12.75
N ALA A 66 -1.71 2.99 12.70
CA ALA A 66 -2.46 2.55 13.87
C ALA A 66 -1.93 1.23 14.42
N ASN A 67 -1.38 0.39 13.56
CA ASN A 67 -0.81 -0.89 13.96
C ASN A 67 0.67 -0.79 14.37
N GLY A 68 1.22 0.41 14.46
CA GLY A 68 2.59 0.61 14.92
C GLY A 68 3.66 0.48 13.87
N ILE A 69 3.28 0.42 12.60
CA ILE A 69 4.24 0.34 11.50
C ILE A 69 4.83 1.73 11.29
N GLU A 70 6.15 1.83 11.26
CA GLU A 70 6.83 3.13 11.13
C GLU A 70 7.12 3.52 9.70
N GLU A 71 7.37 2.56 8.84
CA GLU A 71 7.65 2.80 7.43
C GLU A 71 6.93 1.77 6.56
N LEU A 72 6.42 2.23 5.45
CA LEU A 72 5.73 1.38 4.49
C LEU A 72 6.43 1.49 3.15
N TYR A 73 6.69 0.35 2.50
CA TYR A 73 7.40 0.25 1.23
C TYR A 73 6.51 -0.34 0.17
N ASP A 74 6.83 -0.09 -1.08
CA ASP A 74 6.23 -0.81 -2.20
C ASP A 74 7.21 -0.85 -3.36
N ASP A 75 7.30 -2.01 -4.03
CA ASP A 75 8.09 -2.12 -5.25
C ASP A 75 7.12 -2.04 -6.44
N ILE A 76 7.30 -1.03 -7.25
CA ILE A 76 6.38 -0.69 -8.33
C ILE A 76 7.14 -0.73 -9.64
N ALA A 77 6.55 -1.33 -10.67
CA ALA A 77 7.15 -1.31 -12.00
C ALA A 77 7.35 0.15 -12.44
N SER A 78 8.52 0.44 -12.98
CA SER A 78 8.90 1.82 -13.32
C SER A 78 7.93 2.49 -14.31
N ASP A 79 7.28 1.71 -15.15
CA ASP A 79 6.30 2.21 -16.11
C ASP A 79 4.86 2.16 -15.63
N ASN A 80 4.63 1.74 -14.37
CA ASN A 80 3.29 1.64 -13.83
C ASN A 80 2.79 3.02 -13.42
N PRO A 81 1.62 3.46 -13.91
CA PRO A 81 1.07 4.77 -13.55
C PRO A 81 0.89 4.99 -12.05
N SER A 82 0.73 3.92 -11.28
CA SER A 82 0.54 4.06 -9.84
C SER A 82 1.76 4.63 -9.12
N LEU A 83 2.95 4.55 -9.73
CA LEU A 83 4.15 5.14 -9.17
C LEU A 83 3.96 6.63 -8.88
N LYS A 84 3.37 7.37 -9.82
CA LYS A 84 3.11 8.79 -9.63
C LYS A 84 2.18 9.04 -8.47
N MET A 85 1.17 8.18 -8.28
CA MET A 85 0.24 8.31 -7.17
C MET A 85 0.96 8.16 -5.83
N PHE A 86 1.81 7.16 -5.71
CA PHE A 86 2.58 6.96 -4.49
C PHE A 86 3.47 8.17 -4.19
N LEU A 87 4.17 8.69 -5.21
CA LEU A 87 5.04 9.84 -5.02
C LEU A 87 4.27 11.09 -4.62
N ARG A 88 3.06 11.28 -5.14
CA ARG A 88 2.21 12.41 -4.76
C ARG A 88 1.72 12.34 -3.32
N HIS A 89 1.72 11.15 -2.74
CA HIS A 89 1.17 10.96 -1.39
C HIS A 89 2.26 10.70 -0.35
N GLY A 90 3.43 11.25 -0.58
CA GLY A 90 4.47 11.30 0.43
C GLY A 90 5.47 10.16 0.37
N PHE A 91 5.34 9.25 -0.57
CA PHE A 91 6.35 8.23 -0.77
C PHE A 91 7.54 8.83 -1.53
N VAL A 92 8.73 8.37 -1.21
CA VAL A 92 9.95 8.78 -1.90
C VAL A 92 10.63 7.54 -2.46
N ILE A 93 11.42 7.73 -3.51
CA ILE A 93 12.14 6.62 -4.11
C ILE A 93 13.33 6.26 -3.22
N ASP A 94 13.37 5.00 -2.77
CA ASP A 94 14.48 4.46 -2.00
C ASP A 94 15.60 4.01 -2.94
N TRP A 95 15.24 3.29 -3.99
CA TRP A 95 16.14 2.94 -5.09
C TRP A 95 15.31 2.68 -6.33
N GLN A 96 15.94 2.75 -7.49
CA GLN A 96 15.25 2.54 -8.77
C GLN A 96 16.24 1.97 -9.79
N ASP A 97 15.74 1.06 -10.62
CA ASP A 97 16.48 0.57 -11.78
C ASP A 97 15.60 0.69 -13.02
N GLU A 98 15.97 0.00 -14.11
CA GLU A 98 15.25 0.12 -15.37
C GLU A 98 13.83 -0.41 -15.33
N THR A 99 13.54 -1.34 -14.42
CA THR A 99 12.26 -2.04 -14.39
C THR A 99 11.43 -1.78 -13.15
N THR A 100 12.06 -1.37 -12.04
CA THR A 100 11.39 -1.30 -10.74
C THR A 100 11.82 -0.06 -9.96
N ALA A 101 10.87 0.53 -9.26
CA ALA A 101 11.13 1.56 -8.28
C ALA A 101 10.68 1.06 -6.90
N MET A 102 11.57 1.08 -5.93
CA MET A 102 11.21 0.83 -4.54
C MET A 102 10.92 2.18 -3.91
N VAL A 103 9.71 2.36 -3.41
CA VAL A 103 9.30 3.59 -2.76
C VAL A 103 9.02 3.32 -1.29
N LYS A 104 9.15 4.35 -0.47
CA LYS A 104 8.90 4.24 0.97
C LYS A 104 8.30 5.52 1.51
N LYS A 105 7.57 5.37 2.60
CA LYS A 105 7.00 6.50 3.32
C LYS A 105 7.12 6.26 4.81
N ARG A 106 7.59 7.27 5.53
CA ARG A 106 7.58 7.24 6.98
C ARG A 106 6.19 7.63 7.47
N LEU A 107 5.62 6.79 8.31
CA LEU A 107 4.30 6.99 8.86
C LEU A 107 4.39 7.64 10.25
#